data_68d787c693681ab8d9a375d9acd75856
#
_entry.id   68d787c693681ab8d9a375d9acd75856
#
_cell.length_a   1.000
_cell.length_b   1.000
_cell.length_c   1.000
_cell.angle_alpha   90.00
_cell.angle_beta   90.00
_cell.angle_gamma   90.00
#
_symmetry.space_group_name_H-M   'P 1'
#
loop_
_entity.id
_entity.type
_entity.pdbx_description
1 polymer ?
#
loop_
_entity_poly.entity_id
_entity_poly.type
_entity_poly.pdbx_seq_one_letter_code
_entity_poly.pdbx_strand_id
1 'polypeptide(L)'
;MKRMKNVVLVLAALTISITSWAQSESRPEILVLGTYHMANPGHDIFNMKADDVLAPKRQSEIAQLIEVLKRFHPTKIAIEADLGDERIAQRYTDYLAGKHELTRNEVEQIGFRLGKELGHKTVYGVDADGEFPWQHLVNYAKASGRSRELDAISSGWGDMVKAQGDYLNSHTVLETLLFMNSDERVTQDVGLYYRAAQLGEPYDWAGADLVSDWFRRNMRIYGNITRLVDSPNERVLVIFGSGHLGWLQRDFASNPDLRLRKLAEFAK
;
A
#
# COMPACT_ATOMS: atom_id res chain seq x y z
N MET A 1 -60.53 67.96 -18.95
CA MET A 1 -59.28 67.87 -18.18
C MET A 1 -59.31 66.59 -17.38
N LYS A 2 -58.64 65.51 -17.86
CA LYS A 2 -58.52 64.27 -17.13
C LYS A 2 -57.04 64.11 -16.65
N ARG A 3 -56.84 64.07 -15.35
CA ARG A 3 -55.52 63.83 -14.74
C ARG A 3 -55.20 62.34 -14.81
N MET A 4 -54.14 62.03 -15.55
CA MET A 4 -53.50 60.70 -15.48
C MET A 4 -52.66 60.57 -14.20
N LYS A 5 -52.93 59.55 -13.43
CA LYS A 5 -52.12 59.17 -12.25
C LYS A 5 -51.04 58.14 -12.72
N ASN A 6 -49.80 58.57 -12.65
CA ASN A 6 -48.65 57.66 -12.87
C ASN A 6 -48.51 56.71 -11.69
N VAL A 7 -48.67 55.43 -11.95
CA VAL A 7 -48.33 54.35 -10.99
C VAL A 7 -46.88 53.93 -11.29
N VAL A 8 -45.99 54.23 -10.37
CA VAL A 8 -44.60 53.72 -10.41
C VAL A 8 -44.56 52.34 -9.75
N LEU A 9 -44.34 51.31 -10.55
CA LEU A 9 -44.10 49.96 -10.04
C LEU A 9 -42.61 49.82 -9.66
N VAL A 10 -42.34 49.69 -8.37
CA VAL A 10 -40.99 49.35 -7.86
C VAL A 10 -40.87 47.84 -7.83
N LEU A 11 -40.12 47.26 -8.78
CA LEU A 11 -39.71 45.86 -8.73
C LEU A 11 -38.53 45.73 -7.78
N ALA A 12 -38.79 45.17 -6.61
CA ALA A 12 -37.74 44.74 -5.70
C ALA A 12 -37.17 43.40 -6.20
N ALA A 13 -35.98 43.42 -6.81
CA ALA A 13 -35.25 42.21 -7.15
C ALA A 13 -34.63 41.58 -5.89
N LEU A 14 -35.23 40.52 -5.38
CA LEU A 14 -34.60 39.66 -4.36
C LEU A 14 -33.48 38.87 -5.02
N THR A 15 -32.23 39.26 -4.84
CA THR A 15 -31.07 38.46 -5.14
C THR A 15 -30.87 37.41 -4.02
N ILE A 16 -31.35 36.18 -4.26
CA ILE A 16 -31.03 35.06 -3.43
C ILE A 16 -29.59 34.66 -3.75
N SER A 17 -28.64 35.08 -2.89
CA SER A 17 -27.27 34.58 -2.93
C SER A 17 -27.28 33.12 -2.45
N ILE A 18 -27.30 32.19 -3.41
CA ILE A 18 -27.03 30.78 -3.12
C ILE A 18 -25.53 30.67 -2.86
N THR A 19 -25.13 30.78 -1.58
CA THR A 19 -23.80 30.32 -1.15
C THR A 19 -23.81 28.81 -1.25
N SER A 20 -23.39 28.29 -2.40
CA SER A 20 -23.03 26.89 -2.56
C SER A 20 -21.83 26.63 -1.64
N TRP A 21 -22.11 26.14 -0.45
CA TRP A 21 -21.10 25.46 0.34
C TRP A 21 -20.78 24.20 -0.44
N ALA A 22 -19.70 24.23 -1.21
CA ALA A 22 -19.09 23.01 -1.71
C ALA A 22 -18.64 22.25 -0.46
N GLN A 23 -19.52 21.42 0.06
CA GLN A 23 -19.21 20.44 1.07
C GLN A 23 -18.18 19.55 0.37
N SER A 24 -16.92 19.68 0.74
CA SER A 24 -15.89 18.73 0.33
C SER A 24 -16.40 17.36 0.81
N GLU A 25 -16.99 16.59 -0.11
CA GLU A 25 -17.43 15.24 0.21
C GLU A 25 -16.21 14.51 0.77
N SER A 26 -16.31 14.11 2.05
CA SER A 26 -15.25 13.33 2.68
C SER A 26 -15.16 12.03 1.91
N ARG A 27 -13.99 11.79 1.29
CA ARG A 27 -13.70 10.54 0.60
C ARG A 27 -12.91 9.64 1.54
N PRO A 28 -13.19 8.34 1.57
CA PRO A 28 -12.37 7.40 2.33
C PRO A 28 -10.90 7.53 1.97
N GLU A 29 -10.05 7.40 2.96
CA GLU A 29 -8.61 7.55 2.78
C GLU A 29 -7.91 6.21 2.90
N ILE A 30 -6.98 5.93 1.99
CA ILE A 30 -6.17 4.71 1.98
C ILE A 30 -4.71 5.10 2.09
N LEU A 31 -4.01 4.55 3.08
CA LEU A 31 -2.56 4.66 3.20
C LEU A 31 -1.95 3.27 2.97
N VAL A 32 -1.22 3.11 1.88
CA VAL A 32 -0.47 1.88 1.61
C VAL A 32 0.94 2.04 2.13
N LEU A 33 1.31 1.19 3.08
CA LEU A 33 2.64 1.09 3.66
C LEU A 33 3.34 -0.15 3.09
N GLY A 34 4.30 0.08 2.19
CA GLY A 34 5.21 -0.95 1.71
C GLY A 34 6.29 -1.23 2.75
N THR A 35 6.45 -2.50 3.14
CA THR A 35 7.42 -2.94 4.14
C THR A 35 8.50 -3.82 3.51
N TYR A 36 9.63 -3.95 4.20
CA TYR A 36 10.53 -5.09 4.00
C TYR A 36 10.05 -6.24 4.89
N HIS A 37 10.29 -7.48 4.46
CA HIS A 37 9.90 -8.63 5.27
C HIS A 37 10.81 -8.79 6.50
N MET A 38 10.37 -8.22 7.64
CA MET A 38 11.15 -8.14 8.89
C MET A 38 11.54 -9.51 9.44
N ALA A 39 10.74 -10.53 9.15
CA ALA A 39 11.00 -11.91 9.57
C ALA A 39 12.03 -12.66 8.72
N ASN A 40 12.48 -12.08 7.60
CA ASN A 40 13.36 -12.73 6.62
C ASN A 40 12.83 -14.10 6.14
N PRO A 41 11.58 -14.22 5.65
CA PRO A 41 10.97 -15.50 5.33
C PRO A 41 11.65 -16.23 4.17
N GLY A 42 12.36 -15.49 3.29
CA GLY A 42 13.08 -16.06 2.15
C GLY A 42 12.17 -16.58 1.02
N HIS A 43 10.95 -16.05 0.92
CA HIS A 43 9.97 -16.50 -0.08
C HIS A 43 10.01 -15.71 -1.38
N ASP A 44 10.63 -14.53 -1.39
CA ASP A 44 10.75 -13.71 -2.59
C ASP A 44 11.90 -14.18 -3.49
N ILE A 45 11.86 -13.81 -4.77
CA ILE A 45 12.98 -14.04 -5.69
C ILE A 45 14.21 -13.25 -5.25
N PHE A 46 14.00 -12.03 -4.76
CA PHE A 46 15.04 -11.15 -4.21
C PHE A 46 14.70 -10.84 -2.76
N ASN A 47 15.52 -11.37 -1.84
CA ASN A 47 15.25 -11.27 -0.41
C ASN A 47 16.22 -10.29 0.25
N MET A 48 15.68 -9.30 0.96
CA MET A 48 16.46 -8.47 1.86
C MET A 48 16.80 -9.28 3.12
N LYS A 49 18.00 -9.09 3.64
CA LYS A 49 18.39 -9.63 4.93
C LYS A 49 18.39 -8.51 5.97
N ALA A 50 17.30 -8.42 6.72
CA ALA A 50 17.17 -7.50 7.85
C ALA A 50 17.90 -8.03 9.08
N ASP A 51 18.36 -7.12 9.95
CA ASP A 51 18.81 -7.47 11.30
C ASP A 51 17.63 -7.87 12.20
N ASP A 52 17.93 -8.28 13.44
CA ASP A 52 16.88 -8.76 14.34
C ASP A 52 15.95 -7.61 14.78
N VAL A 53 14.76 -7.61 14.22
CA VAL A 53 13.70 -6.63 14.54
C VAL A 53 13.29 -6.65 16.01
N LEU A 54 13.53 -7.76 16.74
CA LEU A 54 13.26 -7.87 18.18
C LEU A 54 14.38 -7.24 19.03
N ALA A 55 15.50 -6.82 18.43
CA ALA A 55 16.55 -6.11 19.16
C ALA A 55 16.02 -4.80 19.77
N PRO A 56 16.44 -4.41 20.99
CA PRO A 56 15.91 -3.23 21.68
C PRO A 56 15.92 -1.95 20.86
N LYS A 57 16.98 -1.74 20.05
CA LYS A 57 17.10 -0.61 19.13
C LYS A 57 15.92 -0.60 18.14
N ARG A 58 15.70 -1.72 17.42
CA ARG A 58 14.63 -1.83 16.41
C ARG A 58 13.25 -1.75 17.04
N GLN A 59 13.08 -2.29 18.24
CA GLN A 59 11.82 -2.15 18.98
C GLN A 59 11.49 -0.69 19.33
N SER A 60 12.49 0.10 19.73
CA SER A 60 12.31 1.55 19.97
C SER A 60 11.98 2.30 18.67
N GLU A 61 12.62 1.94 17.55
CA GLU A 61 12.37 2.55 16.24
C GLU A 61 10.98 2.20 15.70
N ILE A 62 10.51 0.95 15.91
CA ILE A 62 9.14 0.57 15.59
C ILE A 62 8.12 1.34 16.42
N ALA A 63 8.39 1.55 17.71
CA ALA A 63 7.51 2.37 18.53
C ALA A 63 7.39 3.80 17.97
N GLN A 64 8.46 4.41 17.47
CA GLN A 64 8.41 5.71 16.80
C GLN A 64 7.59 5.66 15.49
N LEU A 65 7.74 4.60 14.70
CA LEU A 65 6.90 4.38 13.50
C LEU A 65 5.41 4.30 13.87
N ILE A 66 5.07 3.59 14.94
CA ILE A 66 3.69 3.47 15.42
C ILE A 66 3.11 4.86 15.76
N GLU A 67 3.87 5.73 16.44
CA GLU A 67 3.42 7.11 16.72
C GLU A 67 3.18 7.93 15.44
N VAL A 68 3.96 7.71 14.40
CA VAL A 68 3.72 8.35 13.09
C VAL A 68 2.44 7.82 12.45
N LEU A 69 2.25 6.49 12.43
CA LEU A 69 1.07 5.86 11.84
C LEU A 69 -0.23 6.21 12.59
N LYS A 70 -0.16 6.43 13.90
CA LYS A 70 -1.30 6.92 14.71
C LYS A 70 -1.82 8.28 14.22
N ARG A 71 -0.98 9.12 13.63
CA ARG A 71 -1.41 10.44 13.08
C ARG A 71 -2.34 10.30 11.87
N PHE A 72 -2.28 9.19 11.17
CA PHE A 72 -3.25 8.87 10.11
C PHE A 72 -4.62 8.51 10.70
N HIS A 73 -4.71 8.14 11.98
CA HIS A 73 -5.92 7.69 12.67
C HIS A 73 -6.67 6.59 11.88
N PRO A 74 -6.02 5.47 11.53
CA PRO A 74 -6.69 4.44 10.77
C PRO A 74 -7.91 3.90 11.54
N THR A 75 -9.03 3.76 10.84
CA THR A 75 -10.25 3.12 11.35
C THR A 75 -10.22 1.61 11.13
N LYS A 76 -9.46 1.17 10.13
CA LYS A 76 -9.23 -0.24 9.82
C LYS A 76 -7.76 -0.46 9.43
N ILE A 77 -7.23 -1.63 9.79
CA ILE A 77 -5.87 -2.06 9.44
C ILE A 77 -5.97 -3.34 8.62
N ALA A 78 -5.60 -3.23 7.35
CA ALA A 78 -5.51 -4.33 6.38
C ALA A 78 -4.06 -4.82 6.31
N ILE A 79 -3.87 -6.13 6.33
CA ILE A 79 -2.56 -6.76 6.45
C ILE A 79 -2.35 -7.84 5.38
N GLU A 80 -1.09 -8.12 5.05
CA GLU A 80 -0.68 -9.19 4.17
C GLU A 80 -0.83 -10.56 4.86
N ALA A 81 -2.06 -11.02 4.86
CA ALA A 81 -2.47 -12.34 5.30
C ALA A 81 -3.69 -12.76 4.49
N ASP A 82 -3.85 -14.05 4.27
CA ASP A 82 -4.93 -14.58 3.46
C ASP A 82 -6.30 -14.09 3.94
N LEU A 83 -7.17 -13.81 2.99
CA LEU A 83 -8.54 -13.41 3.28
C LEU A 83 -9.24 -14.51 4.09
N GLY A 84 -9.67 -14.17 5.31
CA GLY A 84 -10.37 -15.10 6.20
C GLY A 84 -9.45 -16.07 6.94
N ASP A 85 -8.14 -15.85 7.01
CA ASP A 85 -7.24 -16.68 7.84
C ASP A 85 -7.58 -16.53 9.33
N GLU A 86 -8.31 -17.52 9.86
CA GLU A 86 -8.72 -17.57 11.27
C GLU A 86 -7.52 -17.61 12.23
N ARG A 87 -6.37 -18.13 11.80
CA ARG A 87 -5.15 -18.19 12.64
C ARG A 87 -4.63 -16.79 12.95
N ILE A 88 -4.70 -15.88 11.99
CA ILE A 88 -4.31 -14.47 12.17
C ILE A 88 -5.28 -13.79 13.14
N ALA A 89 -6.60 -13.98 12.95
CA ALA A 89 -7.62 -13.42 13.84
C ALA A 89 -7.46 -13.94 15.28
N GLN A 90 -7.17 -15.24 15.45
CA GLN A 90 -6.91 -15.84 16.75
C GLN A 90 -5.63 -15.28 17.39
N ARG A 91 -4.52 -15.18 16.65
CA ARG A 91 -3.26 -14.61 17.17
C ARG A 91 -3.44 -13.15 17.62
N TYR A 92 -4.19 -12.36 16.84
CA TYR A 92 -4.48 -10.99 17.24
C TYR A 92 -5.31 -10.92 18.53
N THR A 93 -6.35 -11.77 18.64
CA THR A 93 -7.15 -11.90 19.86
C THR A 93 -6.31 -12.28 21.07
N ASP A 94 -5.41 -13.25 20.90
CA ASP A 94 -4.50 -13.69 21.96
C ASP A 94 -3.48 -12.60 22.35
N TYR A 95 -3.01 -11.83 21.37
CA TYR A 95 -2.17 -10.65 21.62
C TYR A 95 -2.89 -9.57 22.44
N LEU A 96 -4.15 -9.27 22.12
CA LEU A 96 -4.96 -8.35 22.90
C LEU A 96 -5.16 -8.82 24.34
N ALA A 97 -5.29 -10.14 24.53
CA ALA A 97 -5.44 -10.79 25.83
C ALA A 97 -4.10 -10.99 26.60
N GLY A 98 -2.97 -10.60 26.03
CA GLY A 98 -1.65 -10.82 26.63
C GLY A 98 -1.17 -12.26 26.62
N LYS A 99 -1.71 -13.12 25.74
CA LYS A 99 -1.40 -14.55 25.60
C LYS A 99 -0.50 -14.87 24.41
N HIS A 100 -0.21 -13.89 23.56
CA HIS A 100 0.67 -14.01 22.39
C HIS A 100 1.75 -12.93 22.43
N GLU A 101 2.99 -13.33 22.26
CA GLU A 101 4.14 -12.42 22.08
C GLU A 101 4.33 -12.16 20.58
N LEU A 102 4.62 -10.90 20.23
CA LEU A 102 4.81 -10.51 18.84
C LEU A 102 6.03 -11.21 18.24
N THR A 103 5.83 -11.83 17.09
CA THR A 103 6.89 -12.42 16.30
C THR A 103 7.69 -11.36 15.53
N ARG A 104 8.66 -11.79 14.70
CA ARG A 104 9.43 -10.87 13.84
C ARG A 104 8.65 -10.34 12.64
N ASN A 105 7.46 -10.87 12.36
CA ASN A 105 6.68 -10.51 11.18
C ASN A 105 6.12 -9.07 11.30
N GLU A 106 6.21 -8.29 10.23
CA GLU A 106 5.74 -6.91 10.14
C GLU A 106 4.24 -6.75 10.38
N VAL A 107 3.45 -7.75 10.01
CA VAL A 107 2.01 -7.79 10.30
C VAL A 107 1.77 -7.65 11.81
N GLU A 108 2.59 -8.35 12.62
CA GLU A 108 2.48 -8.32 14.08
C GLU A 108 3.20 -7.08 14.65
N GLN A 109 4.42 -6.81 14.20
CA GLN A 109 5.23 -5.70 14.72
C GLN A 109 4.61 -4.34 14.44
N ILE A 110 3.92 -4.16 13.33
CA ILE A 110 3.27 -2.91 12.96
C ILE A 110 1.76 -3.04 13.13
N GLY A 111 1.12 -4.00 12.45
CA GLY A 111 -0.32 -4.11 12.37
C GLY A 111 -0.98 -4.42 13.71
N PHE A 112 -0.53 -5.46 14.42
CA PHE A 112 -1.09 -5.84 15.72
C PHE A 112 -0.80 -4.78 16.77
N ARG A 113 0.42 -4.26 16.82
CA ARG A 113 0.81 -3.24 17.78
C ARG A 113 -0.03 -1.99 17.63
N LEU A 114 -0.12 -1.45 16.41
CA LEU A 114 -0.93 -0.27 16.13
C LEU A 114 -2.42 -0.52 16.42
N GLY A 115 -2.95 -1.67 16.02
CA GLY A 115 -4.33 -2.04 16.28
C GLY A 115 -4.65 -2.06 17.78
N LYS A 116 -3.77 -2.63 18.60
CA LYS A 116 -3.93 -2.65 20.07
C LYS A 116 -3.90 -1.23 20.65
N GLU A 117 -2.95 -0.38 20.23
CA GLU A 117 -2.84 0.98 20.72
C GLU A 117 -4.02 1.87 20.35
N LEU A 118 -4.65 1.61 19.19
CA LEU A 118 -5.86 2.32 18.76
C LEU A 118 -7.17 1.68 19.28
N GLY A 119 -7.08 0.57 20.00
CA GLY A 119 -8.24 -0.12 20.56
C GLY A 119 -9.05 -0.90 19.53
N HIS A 120 -8.44 -1.24 18.39
CA HIS A 120 -9.10 -2.07 17.38
C HIS A 120 -9.31 -3.49 17.89
N LYS A 121 -10.49 -4.03 17.64
CA LYS A 121 -10.81 -5.42 18.01
C LYS A 121 -10.40 -6.42 16.93
N THR A 122 -10.11 -5.94 15.73
CA THR A 122 -9.84 -6.76 14.54
C THR A 122 -8.79 -6.09 13.66
N VAL A 123 -7.94 -6.90 13.05
CA VAL A 123 -7.14 -6.58 11.86
C VAL A 123 -7.61 -7.48 10.72
N TYR A 124 -7.47 -7.03 9.48
CA TYR A 124 -8.12 -7.67 8.33
C TYR A 124 -7.08 -8.26 7.39
N GLY A 125 -7.02 -9.59 7.27
CA GLY A 125 -6.28 -10.24 6.19
C GLY A 125 -6.97 -9.96 4.86
N VAL A 126 -6.23 -9.47 3.88
CA VAL A 126 -6.76 -9.05 2.57
C VAL A 126 -5.96 -9.58 1.39
N ASP A 127 -4.97 -10.43 1.65
CA ASP A 127 -4.18 -11.05 0.59
C ASP A 127 -5.02 -12.02 -0.25
N ALA A 128 -4.51 -12.34 -1.42
CA ALA A 128 -5.15 -13.24 -2.36
C ALA A 128 -4.11 -14.09 -3.07
N ASP A 129 -4.49 -15.29 -3.42
CA ASP A 129 -3.67 -16.16 -4.25
C ASP A 129 -3.37 -15.51 -5.61
N GLY A 130 -2.18 -15.78 -6.12
CA GLY A 130 -1.74 -15.34 -7.43
C GLY A 130 -0.56 -16.16 -7.92
N GLU A 131 -0.38 -16.19 -9.22
CA GLU A 131 0.78 -16.80 -9.86
C GLU A 131 1.83 -15.74 -10.14
N PHE A 132 3.08 -16.17 -10.16
CA PHE A 132 4.22 -15.38 -10.61
C PHE A 132 5.12 -16.27 -11.46
N PRO A 133 4.79 -16.47 -12.76
CA PRO A 133 5.41 -17.47 -13.62
C PRO A 133 6.85 -17.12 -14.02
N TRP A 134 7.70 -16.82 -13.05
CA TRP A 134 9.10 -16.44 -13.25
C TRP A 134 9.89 -17.47 -14.04
N GLN A 135 9.65 -18.77 -13.79
CA GLN A 135 10.38 -19.81 -14.49
C GLN A 135 10.06 -19.86 -16.00
N HIS A 136 8.82 -19.50 -16.37
CA HIS A 136 8.46 -19.38 -17.78
C HIS A 136 9.27 -18.28 -18.47
N LEU A 137 9.36 -17.09 -17.84
CA LEU A 137 10.17 -15.97 -18.33
C LEU A 137 11.66 -16.34 -18.45
N VAL A 138 12.22 -17.05 -17.47
CA VAL A 138 13.61 -17.54 -17.50
C VAL A 138 13.83 -18.49 -18.67
N ASN A 139 12.93 -19.44 -18.88
CA ASN A 139 13.00 -20.42 -19.97
C ASN A 139 12.91 -19.71 -21.34
N TYR A 140 11.98 -18.77 -21.50
CA TYR A 140 11.86 -17.94 -22.71
C TYR A 140 13.15 -17.17 -22.98
N ALA A 141 13.66 -16.41 -22.02
CA ALA A 141 14.87 -15.61 -22.19
C ALA A 141 16.08 -16.45 -22.59
N LYS A 142 16.19 -17.66 -22.03
CA LYS A 142 17.24 -18.63 -22.42
C LYS A 142 17.07 -19.15 -23.83
N ALA A 143 15.86 -19.56 -24.21
CA ALA A 143 15.58 -20.12 -25.53
C ALA A 143 15.72 -19.07 -26.65
N SER A 144 15.32 -17.82 -26.39
CA SER A 144 15.38 -16.70 -27.34
C SER A 144 16.75 -15.97 -27.39
N GLY A 145 17.72 -16.38 -26.56
CA GLY A 145 19.03 -15.71 -26.47
C GLY A 145 19.00 -14.35 -25.74
N ARG A 146 17.91 -14.04 -25.05
CA ARG A 146 17.69 -12.75 -24.33
C ARG A 146 18.05 -12.80 -22.83
N SER A 147 18.85 -13.79 -22.42
CA SER A 147 19.27 -13.94 -21.01
C SER A 147 19.92 -12.68 -20.43
N ARG A 148 20.74 -11.95 -21.23
CA ARG A 148 21.39 -10.71 -20.78
C ARG A 148 20.37 -9.62 -20.42
N GLU A 149 19.25 -9.53 -21.14
CA GLU A 149 18.20 -8.58 -20.86
C GLU A 149 17.48 -8.93 -19.54
N LEU A 150 17.17 -10.21 -19.35
CA LEU A 150 16.59 -10.69 -18.10
C LEU A 150 17.55 -10.51 -16.92
N ASP A 151 18.85 -10.80 -17.11
CA ASP A 151 19.88 -10.59 -16.08
C ASP A 151 19.97 -9.13 -15.66
N ALA A 152 19.88 -8.19 -16.61
CA ALA A 152 19.90 -6.75 -16.30
C ALA A 152 18.65 -6.31 -15.48
N ILE A 153 17.48 -6.87 -15.77
CA ILE A 153 16.26 -6.62 -15.03
C ILE A 153 16.37 -7.22 -13.61
N SER A 154 16.83 -8.47 -13.52
CA SER A 154 17.04 -9.17 -12.24
C SER A 154 18.04 -8.44 -11.35
N SER A 155 19.16 -7.97 -11.94
CA SER A 155 20.16 -7.15 -11.23
C SER A 155 19.52 -5.85 -10.71
N GLY A 156 18.63 -5.23 -11.47
CA GLY A 156 17.90 -4.04 -11.03
C GLY A 156 17.12 -4.27 -9.74
N TRP A 157 16.35 -5.36 -9.65
CA TRP A 157 15.66 -5.72 -8.40
C TRP A 157 16.63 -6.09 -7.28
N GLY A 158 17.69 -6.85 -7.59
CA GLY A 158 18.74 -7.18 -6.63
C GLY A 158 19.41 -5.95 -6.03
N ASP A 159 19.75 -4.95 -6.88
CA ASP A 159 20.33 -3.68 -6.44
C ASP A 159 19.35 -2.86 -5.59
N MET A 160 18.06 -2.89 -5.92
CA MET A 160 17.02 -2.25 -5.10
C MET A 160 16.96 -2.87 -3.71
N VAL A 161 16.89 -4.18 -3.61
CA VAL A 161 16.82 -4.91 -2.34
C VAL A 161 18.10 -4.68 -1.52
N LYS A 162 19.27 -4.71 -2.18
CA LYS A 162 20.53 -4.38 -1.53
C LYS A 162 20.54 -2.96 -0.97
N ALA A 163 20.12 -1.97 -1.76
CA ALA A 163 20.06 -0.57 -1.32
C ALA A 163 19.13 -0.38 -0.11
N GLN A 164 18.01 -1.12 -0.04
CA GLN A 164 17.12 -1.12 1.12
C GLN A 164 17.82 -1.66 2.37
N GLY A 165 18.55 -2.77 2.24
CA GLY A 165 19.32 -3.37 3.33
C GLY A 165 20.43 -2.46 3.82
N ASP A 166 21.20 -1.89 2.89
CA ASP A 166 22.29 -0.94 3.22
C ASP A 166 21.74 0.31 3.94
N TYR A 167 20.56 0.78 3.52
CA TYR A 167 19.88 1.92 4.14
C TYR A 167 19.44 1.59 5.57
N LEU A 168 18.81 0.43 5.78
CA LEU A 168 18.40 -0.02 7.11
C LEU A 168 19.57 -0.14 8.09
N ASN A 169 20.76 -0.57 7.62
CA ASN A 169 21.94 -0.72 8.46
C ASN A 169 22.40 0.60 9.12
N SER A 170 22.12 1.74 8.50
CA SER A 170 22.56 3.06 8.95
C SER A 170 21.42 4.00 9.38
N HIS A 171 20.18 3.61 9.16
CA HIS A 171 19.01 4.44 9.44
C HIS A 171 18.01 3.70 10.35
N THR A 172 17.05 4.45 10.83
CA THR A 172 15.92 3.92 11.62
C THR A 172 14.93 3.17 10.71
N VAL A 173 14.06 2.37 11.34
CA VAL A 173 12.96 1.70 10.64
C VAL A 173 12.06 2.71 9.91
N LEU A 174 11.72 3.83 10.57
CA LEU A 174 10.88 4.88 9.95
C LEU A 174 11.56 5.50 8.71
N GLU A 175 12.83 5.88 8.83
CA GLU A 175 13.59 6.45 7.69
C GLU A 175 13.70 5.45 6.54
N THR A 176 13.94 4.17 6.85
CA THR A 176 13.99 3.11 5.84
C THR A 176 12.63 2.94 5.14
N LEU A 177 11.54 2.93 5.87
CA LEU A 177 10.22 2.86 5.25
C LEU A 177 9.89 4.12 4.43
N LEU A 178 10.27 5.32 4.88
CA LEU A 178 10.14 6.54 4.09
C LEU A 178 10.93 6.46 2.78
N PHE A 179 12.16 5.94 2.82
CA PHE A 179 12.96 5.71 1.62
C PHE A 179 12.28 4.71 0.67
N MET A 180 11.84 3.55 1.18
CA MET A 180 11.19 2.51 0.38
C MET A 180 9.86 2.97 -0.24
N ASN A 181 9.10 3.80 0.48
CA ASN A 181 7.79 4.32 0.05
C ASN A 181 7.88 5.66 -0.72
N SER A 182 9.09 6.10 -1.09
CA SER A 182 9.26 7.30 -1.92
C SER A 182 8.78 7.07 -3.36
N ASP A 183 8.29 8.13 -4.01
CA ASP A 183 7.81 8.06 -5.39
C ASP A 183 8.90 7.58 -6.35
N GLU A 184 10.14 7.95 -6.09
CA GLU A 184 11.30 7.51 -6.88
C GLU A 184 11.46 5.99 -6.81
N ARG A 185 11.47 5.42 -5.62
CA ARG A 185 11.63 3.96 -5.41
C ARG A 185 10.48 3.16 -5.99
N VAL A 186 9.26 3.64 -5.78
CA VAL A 186 8.05 3.05 -6.36
C VAL A 186 8.10 3.06 -7.89
N THR A 187 8.53 4.17 -8.49
CA THR A 187 8.65 4.29 -9.95
C THR A 187 9.75 3.37 -10.50
N GLN A 188 10.88 3.24 -9.80
CA GLN A 188 11.95 2.33 -10.18
C GLN A 188 11.47 0.87 -10.18
N ASP A 189 10.80 0.44 -9.11
CA ASP A 189 10.28 -0.93 -8.99
C ASP A 189 9.29 -1.27 -10.10
N VAL A 190 8.25 -0.46 -10.26
CA VAL A 190 7.25 -0.64 -11.31
C VAL A 190 7.90 -0.62 -12.71
N GLY A 191 8.93 0.21 -12.90
CA GLY A 191 9.69 0.29 -14.15
C GLY A 191 10.37 -1.04 -14.52
N LEU A 192 10.84 -1.81 -13.54
CA LEU A 192 11.43 -3.14 -13.78
C LEU A 192 10.39 -4.15 -14.27
N TYR A 193 9.17 -4.14 -13.73
CA TYR A 193 8.07 -4.96 -14.25
C TYR A 193 7.75 -4.61 -15.71
N TYR A 194 7.68 -3.32 -16.05
CA TYR A 194 7.45 -2.92 -17.44
C TYR A 194 8.58 -3.33 -18.39
N ARG A 195 9.82 -3.37 -17.92
CA ARG A 195 10.93 -3.92 -18.69
C ARG A 195 10.81 -5.44 -18.86
N ALA A 196 10.42 -6.15 -17.80
CA ALA A 196 10.15 -7.58 -17.88
C ALA A 196 9.04 -7.90 -18.89
N ALA A 197 7.97 -7.09 -18.93
CA ALA A 197 6.86 -7.26 -19.87
C ALA A 197 7.27 -7.14 -21.35
N GLN A 198 8.43 -6.54 -21.66
CA GLN A 198 8.98 -6.45 -23.02
C GLN A 198 9.71 -7.72 -23.48
N LEU A 199 9.92 -8.67 -22.55
CA LEU A 199 10.50 -9.97 -22.88
C LEU A 199 9.39 -10.90 -23.34
N GLY A 200 9.32 -11.09 -24.64
CA GLY A 200 8.32 -11.93 -25.31
C GLY A 200 8.40 -11.73 -26.81
N GLU A 201 7.58 -12.48 -27.53
CA GLU A 201 7.38 -12.37 -28.97
C GLU A 201 5.91 -12.68 -29.30
N PRO A 202 5.44 -12.45 -30.55
CA PRO A 202 4.07 -12.78 -30.91
C PRO A 202 3.76 -14.26 -30.61
N TYR A 203 2.69 -14.48 -29.82
CA TYR A 203 2.21 -15.79 -29.33
C TYR A 203 3.03 -16.42 -28.18
N ASP A 204 4.09 -15.76 -27.70
CA ASP A 204 4.80 -16.10 -26.45
C ASP A 204 5.08 -14.83 -25.66
N TRP A 205 4.13 -14.40 -24.85
CA TRP A 205 4.18 -13.18 -24.06
C TRP A 205 4.73 -13.41 -22.64
N ALA A 206 5.81 -14.19 -22.50
CA ALA A 206 6.33 -14.65 -21.22
C ALA A 206 6.47 -13.56 -20.16
N GLY A 207 7.00 -12.38 -20.53
CA GLY A 207 7.13 -11.25 -19.60
C GLY A 207 5.82 -10.52 -19.34
N ALA A 208 4.97 -10.36 -20.36
CA ALA A 208 3.67 -9.73 -20.20
C ALA A 208 2.73 -10.60 -19.36
N ASP A 209 2.79 -11.91 -19.50
CA ASP A 209 2.01 -12.86 -18.69
C ASP A 209 2.45 -12.81 -17.24
N LEU A 210 3.77 -12.80 -16.96
CA LEU A 210 4.30 -12.60 -15.60
C LEU A 210 3.70 -11.35 -14.94
N VAL A 211 3.75 -10.22 -15.64
CA VAL A 211 3.27 -8.94 -15.11
C VAL A 211 1.75 -8.92 -14.97
N SER A 212 1.04 -9.54 -15.93
CA SER A 212 -0.43 -9.65 -15.89
C SER A 212 -0.91 -10.50 -14.72
N ASP A 213 -0.22 -11.60 -14.42
CA ASP A 213 -0.55 -12.45 -13.26
C ASP A 213 -0.27 -11.77 -11.94
N TRP A 214 0.86 -11.05 -11.85
CA TRP A 214 1.15 -10.21 -10.69
C TRP A 214 0.13 -9.09 -10.50
N PHE A 215 -0.24 -8.41 -11.58
CA PHE A 215 -1.29 -7.39 -11.55
C PHE A 215 -2.64 -7.97 -11.14
N ARG A 216 -3.00 -9.16 -11.62
CA ARG A 216 -4.23 -9.87 -11.24
C ARG A 216 -4.30 -10.11 -9.73
N ARG A 217 -3.20 -10.55 -9.10
CA ARG A 217 -3.12 -10.71 -7.64
C ARG A 217 -3.35 -9.36 -6.94
N ASN A 218 -2.67 -8.31 -7.37
CA ASN A 218 -2.82 -6.97 -6.79
C ASN A 218 -4.25 -6.43 -6.92
N MET A 219 -4.93 -6.67 -8.04
CA MET A 219 -6.33 -6.30 -8.25
C MET A 219 -7.30 -7.08 -7.33
N ARG A 220 -6.99 -8.33 -7.01
CA ARG A 220 -7.76 -9.10 -6.02
C ARG A 220 -7.58 -8.51 -4.61
N ILE A 221 -6.36 -8.18 -4.24
CA ILE A 221 -6.03 -7.51 -2.97
C ILE A 221 -6.73 -6.15 -2.90
N TYR A 222 -6.65 -5.34 -3.94
CA TYR A 222 -7.39 -4.08 -4.06
C TYR A 222 -8.90 -4.28 -3.83
N GLY A 223 -9.51 -5.27 -4.50
CA GLY A 223 -10.92 -5.62 -4.31
C GLY A 223 -11.25 -6.03 -2.88
N ASN A 224 -10.36 -6.76 -2.19
CA ASN A 224 -10.55 -7.13 -0.79
C ASN A 224 -10.48 -5.90 0.13
N ILE A 225 -9.53 -4.99 -0.12
CA ILE A 225 -9.39 -3.75 0.67
C ILE A 225 -10.59 -2.83 0.47
N THR A 226 -11.08 -2.66 -0.76
CA THR A 226 -12.24 -1.79 -1.04
C THR A 226 -13.52 -2.26 -0.36
N ARG A 227 -13.68 -3.57 -0.10
CA ARG A 227 -14.80 -4.11 0.68
C ARG A 227 -14.76 -3.71 2.15
N LEU A 228 -13.64 -3.24 2.67
CA LEU A 228 -13.54 -2.71 4.03
C LEU A 228 -14.05 -1.26 4.13
N VAL A 229 -14.23 -0.59 2.99
CA VAL A 229 -14.67 0.81 2.93
C VAL A 229 -16.20 0.84 2.93
N ASP A 230 -16.79 1.02 4.10
CA ASP A 230 -18.25 1.05 4.30
C ASP A 230 -18.78 2.44 4.70
N SER A 231 -17.91 3.44 4.78
CA SER A 231 -18.22 4.81 5.17
C SER A 231 -17.32 5.82 4.47
N PRO A 232 -17.80 7.02 4.13
CA PRO A 232 -16.95 8.08 3.57
C PRO A 232 -15.87 8.59 4.54
N ASN A 233 -15.94 8.23 5.80
CA ASN A 233 -14.96 8.62 6.83
C ASN A 233 -13.93 7.51 7.12
N GLU A 234 -13.97 6.41 6.37
CA GLU A 234 -12.97 5.34 6.55
C GLU A 234 -11.56 5.82 6.25
N ARG A 235 -10.64 5.38 7.08
CA ARG A 235 -9.20 5.51 6.89
C ARG A 235 -8.57 4.12 7.04
N VAL A 236 -8.22 3.52 5.91
CA VAL A 236 -7.67 2.16 5.89
C VAL A 236 -6.16 2.23 5.74
N LEU A 237 -5.44 1.74 6.76
CA LEU A 237 -4.01 1.47 6.65
C LEU A 237 -3.82 0.08 6.06
N VAL A 238 -3.04 -0.01 4.99
CA VAL A 238 -2.71 -1.26 4.28
C VAL A 238 -1.23 -1.55 4.49
N ILE A 239 -0.87 -2.70 5.05
CA ILE A 239 0.51 -3.11 5.34
C ILE A 239 0.85 -4.33 4.49
N PHE A 240 1.74 -4.16 3.52
CA PHE A 240 2.16 -5.18 2.56
C PHE A 240 3.65 -5.12 2.27
N GLY A 241 4.23 -6.19 1.78
CA GLY A 241 5.56 -6.19 1.21
C GLY A 241 5.70 -5.16 0.07
N SER A 242 6.86 -4.51 -0.01
CA SER A 242 7.07 -3.37 -0.94
C SER A 242 6.86 -3.70 -2.41
N GLY A 243 6.95 -4.98 -2.81
CA GLY A 243 6.65 -5.41 -4.18
C GLY A 243 5.20 -5.17 -4.63
N HIS A 244 4.27 -5.03 -3.68
CA HIS A 244 2.87 -4.68 -3.93
C HIS A 244 2.62 -3.17 -3.99
N LEU A 245 3.52 -2.37 -3.40
CA LEU A 245 3.28 -0.95 -3.12
C LEU A 245 2.90 -0.15 -4.36
N GLY A 246 3.69 -0.24 -5.43
CA GLY A 246 3.49 0.55 -6.64
C GLY A 246 2.18 0.22 -7.37
N TRP A 247 1.78 -1.04 -7.35
CA TRP A 247 0.53 -1.51 -7.95
C TRP A 247 -0.67 -1.03 -7.14
N LEU A 248 -0.70 -1.26 -5.84
CA LEU A 248 -1.79 -0.83 -4.96
C LEU A 248 -1.93 0.70 -4.93
N GLN A 249 -0.82 1.45 -4.86
CA GLN A 249 -0.89 2.91 -4.92
C GLN A 249 -1.49 3.40 -6.24
N ARG A 250 -1.10 2.80 -7.37
CA ARG A 250 -1.67 3.14 -8.68
C ARG A 250 -3.16 2.84 -8.74
N ASP A 251 -3.58 1.68 -8.23
CA ASP A 251 -4.97 1.25 -8.25
C ASP A 251 -5.84 2.20 -7.40
N PHE A 252 -5.41 2.53 -6.19
CA PHE A 252 -6.13 3.48 -5.33
C PHE A 252 -6.12 4.91 -5.87
N ALA A 253 -5.00 5.38 -6.44
CA ALA A 253 -4.92 6.70 -7.06
C ALA A 253 -5.83 6.83 -8.30
N SER A 254 -6.11 5.72 -8.98
CA SER A 254 -6.99 5.67 -10.16
C SER A 254 -8.47 5.63 -9.80
N ASN A 255 -8.83 5.36 -8.54
CA ASN A 255 -10.23 5.34 -8.10
C ASN A 255 -10.66 6.75 -7.65
N PRO A 256 -11.61 7.41 -8.35
CA PRO A 256 -12.06 8.77 -8.00
C PRO A 256 -12.78 8.86 -6.65
N ASP A 257 -13.32 7.75 -6.15
CA ASP A 257 -14.10 7.70 -4.90
C ASP A 257 -13.22 7.57 -3.66
N LEU A 258 -11.92 7.33 -3.83
CA LEU A 258 -10.96 7.14 -2.75
C LEU A 258 -9.88 8.23 -2.77
N ARG A 259 -9.23 8.43 -1.64
CA ARG A 259 -8.08 9.32 -1.52
C ARG A 259 -6.86 8.54 -1.04
N LEU A 260 -5.87 8.40 -1.92
CA LEU A 260 -4.59 7.83 -1.55
C LEU A 260 -3.80 8.82 -0.67
N ARG A 261 -3.25 8.32 0.43
CA ARG A 261 -2.35 9.06 1.34
C ARG A 261 -0.97 8.41 1.35
N LYS A 262 0.04 9.18 1.66
CA LYS A 262 1.44 8.71 1.70
C LYS A 262 2.02 8.80 3.11
N LEU A 263 2.89 7.87 3.49
CA LEU A 263 3.56 7.84 4.79
C LEU A 263 4.25 9.19 5.12
N ALA A 264 4.89 9.81 4.13
CA ALA A 264 5.60 11.08 4.29
C ALA A 264 4.73 12.26 4.75
N GLU A 265 3.41 12.19 4.56
CA GLU A 265 2.48 13.22 5.02
C GLU A 265 2.37 13.26 6.54
N PHE A 266 2.65 12.14 7.21
CA PHE A 266 2.51 11.94 8.65
C PHE A 266 3.83 11.94 9.42
N ALA A 267 4.96 11.86 8.71
CA ALA A 267 6.30 11.77 9.30
C ALA A 267 6.95 13.13 9.65
N LYS A 268 6.18 14.22 9.53
CA LYS A 268 6.65 15.59 9.81
C LYS A 268 6.60 15.90 11.30
#